data_1c99ee5b9d99b9f013bc5e410a0ce6a4
#
_entry.id   1c99ee5b9d99b9f013bc5e410a0ce6a4
#
_cell.length_a   1.000
_cell.length_b   1.000
_cell.length_c   1.000
_cell.angle_alpha   90.00
_cell.angle_beta   90.00
_cell.angle_gamma   90.00
#
_symmetry.space_group_name_H-M   'P 1'
#
loop_
_entity.id
_entity.type
_entity.pdbx_description
1 polymer ?
#
loop_
_entity_poly.entity_id
_entity_poly.type
_entity_poly.pdbx_seq_one_letter_code
_entity_poly.pdbx_strand_id
1 'polypeptide(L)'
;MRYFFYLILLLFNFQTSAETVDFVEIKILDKVSSQTSQLKLNILEETKFENLIIKALKCKNSEFDDNPEVTAYIQVQDITIKNNDQVFIFNGWTFSSDPTIAPFDHAIYDLQLVNCNNV
;
A
#
# COMPACT_ATOMS: atom_id res chain seq x y z
N MET A 1 -48.59 18.85 14.56
CA MET A 1 -47.94 17.60 15.00
C MET A 1 -47.72 16.58 13.88
N ARG A 2 -48.59 16.47 12.93
CA ARG A 2 -48.44 15.51 11.81
C ARG A 2 -47.25 15.86 10.92
N TYR A 3 -46.93 17.13 10.76
CA TYR A 3 -45.87 17.60 9.88
C TYR A 3 -44.48 17.47 10.52
N PHE A 4 -44.41 17.39 11.83
CA PHE A 4 -43.14 17.22 12.54
C PHE A 4 -42.58 15.83 12.37
N PHE A 5 -43.42 14.82 12.21
CA PHE A 5 -43.02 13.45 11.97
C PHE A 5 -42.41 13.25 10.57
N TYR A 6 -42.96 13.95 9.59
CA TYR A 6 -42.41 13.92 8.22
C TYR A 6 -41.07 14.63 8.10
N LEU A 7 -40.85 15.66 8.88
CA LEU A 7 -39.59 16.38 8.90
C LEU A 7 -38.44 15.54 9.48
N ILE A 8 -38.75 14.73 10.48
CA ILE A 8 -37.76 13.82 11.10
C ILE A 8 -37.40 12.68 10.14
N LEU A 9 -38.36 12.19 9.34
CA LEU A 9 -38.10 11.14 8.37
C LEU A 9 -37.20 11.59 7.22
N LEU A 10 -37.19 12.87 6.90
CA LEU A 10 -36.33 13.42 5.86
C LEU A 10 -34.88 13.58 6.29
N LEU A 11 -34.59 13.57 7.60
CA LEU A 11 -33.24 13.72 8.14
C LEU A 11 -32.45 12.41 8.18
N PHE A 12 -33.09 11.25 7.92
CA PHE A 12 -32.43 9.96 8.00
C PHE A 12 -31.87 9.42 6.68
N ASN A 13 -31.89 10.24 5.63
CA ASN A 13 -31.29 9.86 4.35
C ASN A 13 -29.81 10.26 4.25
N PHE A 14 -29.04 9.99 5.30
CA PHE A 14 -27.59 10.03 5.20
C PHE A 14 -27.10 8.74 4.58
N GLN A 15 -26.93 8.75 3.28
CA GLN A 15 -26.17 7.72 2.61
C GLN A 15 -24.68 7.99 2.87
N THR A 16 -24.12 7.26 3.81
CA THR A 16 -22.67 7.18 3.92
C THR A 16 -22.16 6.37 2.74
N SER A 17 -21.68 7.04 1.71
CA SER A 17 -20.93 6.38 0.67
C SER A 17 -19.61 5.91 1.28
N ALA A 18 -19.40 4.60 1.36
CA ALA A 18 -18.12 4.04 1.71
C ALA A 18 -17.13 4.38 0.58
N GLU A 19 -16.17 5.25 0.84
CA GLU A 19 -15.08 5.51 -0.09
C GLU A 19 -14.20 4.26 -0.16
N THR A 20 -14.16 3.64 -1.35
CA THR A 20 -13.21 2.58 -1.63
C THR A 20 -11.86 3.22 -1.95
N VAL A 21 -10.87 2.99 -1.09
CA VAL A 21 -9.52 3.50 -1.26
C VAL A 21 -8.68 2.44 -1.95
N ASP A 22 -7.90 2.84 -2.97
CA ASP A 22 -6.92 1.96 -3.60
C ASP A 22 -5.85 1.56 -2.59
N PHE A 23 -5.46 0.32 -2.62
CA PHE A 23 -4.42 -0.18 -1.72
C PHE A 23 -3.52 -1.20 -2.40
N VAL A 24 -2.33 -1.34 -1.84
CA VAL A 24 -1.32 -2.30 -2.23
C VAL A 24 -1.06 -3.25 -1.06
N GLU A 25 -1.02 -4.54 -1.33
CA GLU A 25 -0.62 -5.55 -0.36
C GLU A 25 0.81 -5.99 -0.62
N ILE A 26 1.63 -5.95 0.41
CA ILE A 26 3.03 -6.37 0.35
C ILE A 26 3.33 -7.37 1.45
N LYS A 27 4.36 -8.19 1.21
CA LYS A 27 4.98 -9.03 2.24
C LYS A 27 6.35 -8.47 2.58
N ILE A 28 6.65 -8.41 3.86
CA ILE A 28 7.97 -8.07 4.34
C ILE A 28 8.54 -9.28 5.08
N LEU A 29 9.68 -9.75 4.61
CA LEU A 29 10.44 -10.81 5.26
C LEU A 29 11.56 -10.19 6.09
N ASP A 30 11.61 -10.53 7.38
CA ASP A 30 12.76 -10.27 8.22
C ASP A 30 13.77 -11.42 8.03
N LYS A 31 14.90 -11.10 7.41
CA LYS A 31 15.92 -12.10 7.07
C LYS A 31 16.65 -12.64 8.29
N VAL A 32 16.62 -11.91 9.41
CA VAL A 32 17.28 -12.33 10.66
C VAL A 32 16.41 -13.36 11.39
N SER A 33 15.13 -13.07 11.57
CA SER A 33 14.19 -13.94 12.29
C SER A 33 13.46 -14.93 11.38
N SER A 34 13.50 -14.74 10.07
CA SER A 34 12.73 -15.49 9.07
C SER A 34 11.21 -15.32 9.23
N GLN A 35 10.77 -14.26 9.90
CA GLN A 35 9.36 -13.96 10.06
C GLN A 35 8.86 -13.13 8.89
N THR A 36 7.67 -13.45 8.41
CA THR A 36 7.00 -12.74 7.33
C THR A 36 5.80 -11.98 7.86
N SER A 37 5.66 -10.71 7.46
CA SER A 37 4.52 -9.87 7.79
C SER A 37 3.83 -9.41 6.50
N GLN A 38 2.50 -9.35 6.54
CA GLN A 38 1.73 -8.76 5.44
C GLN A 38 1.27 -7.36 5.84
N LEU A 39 1.43 -6.42 4.93
CA LEU A 39 0.99 -5.05 5.12
C LEU A 39 0.05 -4.63 4.00
N LYS A 40 -0.94 -3.85 4.37
CA LYS A 40 -1.84 -3.16 3.46
C LYS A 40 -1.47 -1.69 3.44
N LEU A 41 -1.02 -1.20 2.27
CA LEU A 41 -0.62 0.18 2.08
C LEU A 41 -1.72 0.91 1.32
N ASN A 42 -2.34 1.90 1.93
CA ASN A 42 -3.23 2.79 1.20
C ASN A 42 -2.39 3.71 0.30
N ILE A 43 -2.86 3.93 -0.92
CA ILE A 43 -2.12 4.75 -1.90
C ILE A 43 -1.93 6.17 -1.35
N LEU A 44 -0.73 6.70 -1.50
CA LEU A 44 -0.28 8.03 -1.06
C LEU A 44 -0.20 8.21 0.46
N GLU A 45 -0.40 7.16 1.23
CA GLU A 45 -0.31 7.19 2.70
C GLU A 45 0.97 6.51 3.15
N GLU A 46 1.70 7.16 4.06
CA GLU A 46 2.90 6.58 4.65
C GLU A 46 2.54 5.55 5.71
N THR A 47 3.18 4.40 5.65
CA THR A 47 3.05 3.34 6.65
C THR A 47 4.41 3.04 7.26
N LYS A 48 4.48 3.07 8.57
CA LYS A 48 5.70 2.74 9.31
C LYS A 48 5.70 1.25 9.67
N PHE A 49 6.74 0.55 9.26
CA PHE A 49 7.01 -0.83 9.68
C PHE A 49 8.42 -0.88 10.27
N GLU A 50 8.53 -1.15 11.58
CA GLU A 50 9.80 -1.12 12.29
C GLU A 50 10.55 0.18 12.01
N ASN A 51 11.72 0.12 11.37
CA ASN A 51 12.52 1.27 11.01
C ASN A 51 12.31 1.75 9.58
N LEU A 52 11.30 1.21 8.89
CA LEU A 52 10.99 1.57 7.52
C LEU A 52 9.75 2.45 7.45
N ILE A 53 9.80 3.44 6.57
CA ILE A 53 8.61 4.20 6.16
C ILE A 53 8.35 3.86 4.70
N ILE A 54 7.17 3.30 4.44
CA ILE A 54 6.81 2.75 3.14
C ILE A 54 5.62 3.52 2.60
N LYS A 55 5.70 3.93 1.34
CA LYS A 55 4.64 4.65 0.65
C LYS A 55 4.45 4.10 -0.74
N ALA A 56 3.24 3.70 -1.08
CA ALA A 56 2.86 3.34 -2.43
C ALA A 56 2.25 4.56 -3.12
N LEU A 57 2.75 4.91 -4.29
CA LEU A 57 2.26 6.07 -5.06
C LEU A 57 1.21 5.68 -6.08
N LYS A 58 1.41 4.55 -6.74
CA LYS A 58 0.52 4.02 -7.78
C LYS A 58 0.57 2.51 -7.76
N CYS A 59 -0.49 1.88 -8.22
CA CYS A 59 -0.46 0.46 -8.52
C CYS A 59 -1.35 0.15 -9.71
N LYS A 60 -1.05 -0.95 -10.37
CA LYS A 60 -1.83 -1.47 -11.48
C LYS A 60 -1.95 -2.97 -11.35
N ASN A 61 -3.17 -3.47 -11.49
CA ASN A 61 -3.44 -4.89 -11.56
C ASN A 61 -4.01 -5.20 -12.96
N SER A 62 -3.24 -5.93 -13.76
CA SER A 62 -3.64 -6.33 -15.12
C SER A 62 -4.16 -7.77 -15.15
N GLU A 63 -5.01 -8.11 -14.19
CA GLU A 63 -5.54 -9.46 -13.97
C GLU A 63 -6.24 -10.06 -15.19
N PHE A 64 -6.81 -9.21 -16.04
CA PHE A 64 -7.56 -9.63 -17.23
C PHE A 64 -6.73 -9.66 -18.51
N ASP A 65 -5.46 -9.29 -18.45
CA ASP A 65 -4.56 -9.35 -19.58
C ASP A 65 -4.04 -10.79 -19.82
N ASP A 66 -3.52 -11.05 -21.00
CA ASP A 66 -2.93 -12.37 -21.35
C ASP A 66 -1.76 -12.74 -20.43
N ASN A 67 -1.04 -11.74 -19.92
CA ASN A 67 0.02 -11.91 -18.93
C ASN A 67 -0.36 -11.11 -17.68
N PRO A 68 -1.09 -11.72 -16.73
CA PRO A 68 -1.48 -11.04 -15.52
C PRO A 68 -0.27 -10.56 -14.72
N GLU A 69 -0.26 -9.29 -14.35
CA GLU A 69 0.84 -8.68 -13.62
C GLU A 69 0.30 -7.69 -12.62
N VAL A 70 0.88 -7.67 -11.43
CA VAL A 70 0.67 -6.61 -10.46
C VAL A 70 1.94 -5.77 -10.42
N THR A 71 1.79 -4.47 -10.62
CA THR A 71 2.89 -3.50 -10.54
C THR A 71 2.54 -2.42 -9.55
N ALA A 72 3.54 -1.92 -8.84
CA ALA A 72 3.37 -0.80 -7.92
C ALA A 72 4.61 0.07 -7.89
N TYR A 73 4.41 1.37 -7.77
CA TYR A 73 5.49 2.31 -7.52
C TYR A 73 5.58 2.54 -6.02
N ILE A 74 6.70 2.16 -5.42
CA ILE A 74 6.88 2.16 -3.97
C ILE A 74 8.13 2.98 -3.62
N GLN A 75 8.01 3.74 -2.55
CA GLN A 75 9.13 4.46 -1.93
C GLN A 75 9.33 3.93 -0.52
N VAL A 76 10.57 3.61 -0.18
CA VAL A 76 10.93 3.12 1.14
C VAL A 76 12.09 3.94 1.70
N GLN A 77 11.93 4.43 2.93
CA GLN A 77 12.96 5.11 3.69
C GLN A 77 13.34 4.26 4.90
N ASP A 78 14.61 4.24 5.25
CA ASP A 78 15.08 3.67 6.52
C ASP A 78 15.42 4.81 7.48
N ILE A 79 14.65 4.92 8.57
CA ILE A 79 14.81 6.02 9.52
C ILE A 79 16.04 5.88 10.42
N THR A 80 16.72 4.72 10.38
CA THR A 80 17.98 4.53 11.10
C THR A 80 19.15 5.20 10.38
N ILE A 81 19.01 5.46 9.09
CA ILE A 81 20.03 6.15 8.30
C ILE A 81 19.89 7.64 8.58
N LYS A 82 20.82 8.16 9.37
CA LYS A 82 20.87 9.59 9.70
C LYS A 82 21.56 10.35 8.57
N ASN A 83 20.81 10.72 7.57
CA ASN A 83 21.24 11.63 6.54
C ASN A 83 20.34 12.86 6.57
N ASN A 84 20.93 14.05 6.47
CA ASN A 84 20.16 15.28 6.33
C ASN A 84 19.38 15.32 5.02
N ASP A 85 19.75 14.51 4.06
CA ASP A 85 19.01 14.29 2.83
C ASP A 85 18.11 13.07 3.00
N GLN A 86 16.82 13.26 2.80
CA GLN A 86 15.86 12.16 2.80
C GLN A 86 16.12 11.26 1.58
N VAL A 87 16.94 10.23 1.77
CA VAL A 87 17.28 9.29 0.72
C VAL A 87 16.41 8.06 0.83
N PHE A 88 15.72 7.73 -0.24
CA PHE A 88 14.99 6.48 -0.33
C PHE A 88 15.97 5.33 -0.54
N ILE A 89 15.82 4.25 0.25
CA ILE A 89 16.56 3.01 0.01
C ILE A 89 15.96 2.22 -1.15
N PHE A 90 14.71 2.47 -1.47
CA PHE A 90 14.03 1.98 -2.67
C PHE A 90 13.10 3.06 -3.18
N ASN A 91 13.12 3.31 -4.48
CA ASN A 91 12.26 4.30 -5.12
C ASN A 91 12.06 3.88 -6.58
N GLY A 92 10.99 3.16 -6.85
CA GLY A 92 10.76 2.65 -8.20
C GLY A 92 9.59 1.70 -8.29
N TRP A 93 9.43 1.13 -9.49
CA TRP A 93 8.43 0.13 -9.77
C TRP A 93 8.87 -1.24 -9.28
N THR A 94 7.94 -1.98 -8.72
CA THR A 94 8.12 -3.39 -8.36
C THR A 94 7.04 -4.24 -9.01
N PHE A 95 7.34 -5.52 -9.21
CA PHE A 95 6.53 -6.45 -9.99
C PHE A 95 6.28 -7.71 -9.15
N SER A 96 5.05 -8.21 -9.17
CA SER A 96 4.70 -9.42 -8.41
C SER A 96 5.22 -10.71 -9.06
N SER A 97 5.29 -10.76 -10.39
CA SER A 97 5.70 -11.96 -11.12
C SER A 97 7.20 -12.18 -11.14
N ASP A 98 7.98 -11.09 -11.12
CA ASP A 98 9.44 -11.18 -11.17
C ASP A 98 10.06 -10.10 -10.27
N PRO A 99 10.24 -10.40 -8.99
CA PRO A 99 10.86 -9.45 -8.06
C PRO A 99 12.34 -9.18 -8.36
N THR A 100 12.99 -9.97 -9.22
CA THR A 100 14.40 -9.77 -9.58
C THR A 100 14.61 -8.61 -10.54
N ILE A 101 13.58 -8.17 -11.26
CA ILE A 101 13.67 -7.01 -12.18
C ILE A 101 13.99 -5.73 -11.41
N ALA A 102 13.40 -5.55 -10.22
CA ALA A 102 13.65 -4.40 -9.36
C ALA A 102 13.84 -4.89 -7.92
N PRO A 103 15.02 -5.45 -7.60
CA PRO A 103 15.24 -6.06 -6.30
C PRO A 103 15.25 -5.00 -5.20
N PHE A 104 14.56 -5.31 -4.11
CA PHE A 104 14.63 -4.55 -2.89
C PHE A 104 15.87 -5.00 -2.12
N ASP A 105 16.89 -4.14 -2.09
CA ASP A 105 18.18 -4.46 -1.46
C ASP A 105 18.29 -3.79 -0.09
N HIS A 106 17.98 -4.55 0.96
CA HIS A 106 18.15 -4.13 2.33
C HIS A 106 18.82 -5.26 3.13
N ALA A 107 19.67 -4.88 4.09
CA ALA A 107 20.42 -5.87 4.85
C ALA A 107 19.54 -6.79 5.70
N ILE A 108 18.42 -6.27 6.21
CA ILE A 108 17.56 -6.98 7.17
C ILE A 108 16.24 -7.41 6.53
N TYR A 109 15.67 -6.61 5.66
CA TYR A 109 14.33 -6.82 5.14
C TYR A 109 14.32 -7.13 3.66
N ASP A 110 13.39 -7.98 3.25
CA ASP A 110 13.02 -8.21 1.86
C ASP A 110 11.55 -7.84 1.68
N LEU A 111 11.23 -7.16 0.59
CA LEU A 111 9.88 -6.69 0.30
C LEU A 111 9.39 -7.32 -1.00
N GLN A 112 8.20 -7.90 -0.96
CA GLN A 112 7.59 -8.51 -2.13
C GLN A 112 6.18 -7.95 -2.33
N LEU A 113 5.88 -7.53 -3.55
CA LEU A 113 4.54 -7.14 -3.95
C LEU A 113 3.64 -8.36 -4.08
N VAL A 114 2.47 -8.32 -3.46
CA VAL A 114 1.50 -9.42 -3.48
C VAL A 114 0.31 -9.08 -4.35
N ASN A 115 -0.34 -7.96 -4.08
CA ASN A 115 -1.58 -7.61 -4.74
C ASN A 115 -1.79 -6.10 -4.77
N CYS A 116 -2.67 -5.68 -5.66
CA CYS A 116 -3.10 -4.30 -5.78
C CYS A 116 -4.61 -4.28 -5.98
N ASN A 117 -5.32 -3.52 -5.19
CA ASN A 117 -6.72 -3.23 -5.41
C ASN A 117 -6.82 -1.81 -5.98
N ASN A 118 -6.97 -1.74 -7.29
CA ASN A 118 -7.13 -0.50 -8.03
C ASN A 118 -8.58 -0.39 -8.45
N VAL A 119 -9.29 0.46 -7.75
CA VAL A 119 -10.72 0.69 -7.99
C VAL A 119 -10.93 1.75 -9.05
#